data_2ea4e57347c54b99b542c630f3fe4c23
#
_entry.id   2ea4e57347c54b99b542c630f3fe4c23
#
_cell.length_a   1.000
_cell.length_b   1.000
_cell.length_c   1.000
_cell.angle_alpha   90.00
_cell.angle_beta   90.00
_cell.angle_gamma   90.00
#
_symmetry.space_group_name_H-M   'P 1'
#
loop_
_entity.id
_entity.type
_entity.pdbx_description
1 polymer ?
#
loop_
_entity_poly.entity_id
_entity_poly.type
_entity_poly.pdbx_seq_one_letter_code
_entity_poly.pdbx_strand_id
1 'polypeptide(L)'
;STFLQRAYDQLIHDGALQHLKIILAVDRAGVVGEDGQTHQGVFDAAFLRTVPDIHVYAPTYYDELSDNLDDCIKGENHLYAIRYPRGKELYRPENYTLSGKPFYVFGTEDASVTLVTYGRMFSFACEAAETLEKEGIKCRIVKLNRIVPIDPKAVEAVLKCPTVLFFEEGVRQGGIAEEFGAMLLDRNFRRHYEVHAIENGFIKHAPMFRTLHKLGLDVEGMVNAVHTALQIAEKKDGKAVSI
;
A
#
# COMPACT_ATOMS: atom_id res chain seq x y z
N SER A 1 -16.02 3.86 -0.05
CA SER A 1 -15.22 3.18 -1.09
C SER A 1 -16.10 2.32 -2.00
N THR A 2 -16.71 1.26 -1.51
CA THR A 2 -17.45 0.28 -2.35
C THR A 2 -18.47 0.91 -3.30
N PHE A 3 -19.29 1.86 -2.83
CA PHE A 3 -20.36 2.46 -3.68
C PHE A 3 -19.83 3.46 -4.71
N LEU A 4 -18.59 3.92 -4.56
CA LEU A 4 -17.94 4.80 -5.51
C LEU A 4 -17.76 4.16 -6.90
N GLN A 5 -17.75 2.81 -6.98
CA GLN A 5 -17.69 2.09 -8.26
C GLN A 5 -18.81 2.50 -9.22
N ARG A 6 -19.99 2.89 -8.72
CA ARG A 6 -21.12 3.35 -9.54
C ARG A 6 -20.88 4.70 -10.21
N ALA A 7 -19.92 5.49 -9.69
CA ALA A 7 -19.55 6.79 -10.25
C ALA A 7 -18.31 6.71 -11.15
N TYR A 8 -17.82 5.52 -11.48
CA TYR A 8 -16.58 5.36 -12.25
C TYR A 8 -16.64 6.03 -13.62
N ASP A 9 -17.76 5.86 -14.34
CA ASP A 9 -17.99 6.53 -15.63
C ASP A 9 -18.01 8.05 -15.47
N GLN A 10 -18.71 8.57 -14.47
CA GLN A 10 -18.80 10.01 -14.20
C GLN A 10 -17.45 10.60 -13.78
N LEU A 11 -16.60 9.85 -13.08
CA LEU A 11 -15.25 10.31 -12.75
C LEU A 11 -14.40 10.53 -14.01
N ILE A 12 -14.57 9.68 -15.03
CA ILE A 12 -13.86 9.82 -16.30
C ILE A 12 -14.46 10.93 -17.14
N HIS A 13 -15.77 10.87 -17.43
CA HIS A 13 -16.41 11.76 -18.41
C HIS A 13 -16.78 13.13 -17.86
N ASP A 14 -17.29 13.20 -16.62
CA ASP A 14 -17.73 14.46 -16.03
C ASP A 14 -16.62 15.12 -15.20
N GLY A 15 -15.75 14.33 -14.58
CA GLY A 15 -14.66 14.83 -13.76
C GLY A 15 -13.36 15.08 -14.56
N ALA A 16 -12.70 14.00 -14.97
CA ALA A 16 -11.37 14.05 -15.56
C ALA A 16 -11.38 14.74 -16.94
N LEU A 17 -12.25 14.32 -17.86
CA LEU A 17 -12.32 14.87 -19.22
C LEU A 17 -12.62 16.37 -19.23
N GLN A 18 -13.41 16.86 -18.29
CA GLN A 18 -13.77 18.28 -18.19
C GLN A 18 -12.82 19.09 -17.30
N HIS A 19 -11.77 18.47 -16.76
CA HIS A 19 -10.81 19.10 -15.86
C HIS A 19 -11.45 19.78 -14.64
N LEU A 20 -12.51 19.20 -14.09
CA LEU A 20 -13.17 19.77 -12.92
C LEU A 20 -12.36 19.53 -11.66
N LYS A 21 -12.25 20.57 -10.81
CA LYS A 21 -11.63 20.45 -9.49
C LYS A 21 -12.54 19.66 -8.57
N ILE A 22 -12.22 18.40 -8.36
CA ILE A 22 -12.99 17.47 -7.52
C ILE A 22 -12.05 16.82 -6.48
N ILE A 23 -12.48 16.80 -5.23
CA ILE A 23 -11.81 16.09 -4.15
C ILE A 23 -12.76 15.01 -3.60
N LEU A 24 -12.41 13.75 -3.80
CA LEU A 24 -13.20 12.61 -3.34
C LEU A 24 -12.74 12.20 -1.94
N ALA A 25 -13.62 12.29 -0.96
CA ALA A 25 -13.42 11.71 0.36
C ALA A 25 -13.89 10.24 0.34
N VAL A 26 -12.95 9.32 0.14
CA VAL A 26 -13.24 7.89 -0.05
C VAL A 26 -13.21 7.17 1.29
N ASP A 27 -14.32 7.23 2.00
CA ASP A 27 -14.53 6.58 3.30
C ASP A 27 -14.62 5.05 3.17
N ARG A 28 -14.29 4.34 4.24
CA ARG A 28 -14.32 2.87 4.34
C ARG A 28 -13.47 2.17 3.29
N ALA A 29 -12.27 2.70 3.03
CA ALA A 29 -11.28 2.04 2.19
C ALA A 29 -10.70 0.82 2.90
N GLY A 30 -10.47 -0.25 2.14
CA GLY A 30 -9.96 -1.52 2.66
C GLY A 30 -11.04 -2.42 3.28
N VAL A 31 -10.63 -3.31 4.17
CA VAL A 31 -11.52 -4.26 4.85
C VAL A 31 -12.35 -3.55 5.91
N VAL A 32 -13.68 -3.62 5.77
CA VAL A 32 -14.64 -3.04 6.74
C VAL A 32 -15.27 -4.10 7.66
N GLY A 33 -14.91 -5.36 7.50
CA GLY A 33 -15.23 -6.46 8.39
C GLY A 33 -16.71 -6.72 8.57
N GLU A 34 -17.30 -6.09 9.57
CA GLU A 34 -18.68 -6.35 10.03
C GLU A 34 -19.78 -5.94 9.04
N ASP A 35 -19.48 -5.07 8.10
CA ASP A 35 -20.45 -4.62 7.10
C ASP A 35 -20.66 -5.66 5.97
N GLY A 36 -19.87 -6.73 5.92
CA GLY A 36 -20.03 -7.88 5.03
C GLY A 36 -19.54 -7.66 3.60
N GLN A 37 -19.84 -8.64 2.74
CA GLN A 37 -19.29 -8.75 1.38
C GLN A 37 -19.60 -7.55 0.48
N THR A 38 -20.73 -6.91 0.67
CA THR A 38 -21.20 -5.79 -0.17
C THR A 38 -20.57 -4.45 0.19
N HIS A 39 -19.81 -4.37 1.27
CA HIS A 39 -19.27 -3.10 1.79
C HIS A 39 -17.74 -3.05 1.84
N GLN A 40 -17.04 -4.13 1.45
CA GLN A 40 -15.60 -4.14 1.45
C GLN A 40 -15.03 -3.09 0.47
N GLY A 41 -14.23 -2.18 0.98
CA GLY A 41 -13.61 -1.09 0.23
C GLY A 41 -12.28 -1.48 -0.41
N VAL A 42 -12.24 -2.59 -1.13
CA VAL A 42 -10.99 -3.21 -1.61
C VAL A 42 -10.71 -2.99 -3.10
N PHE A 43 -11.70 -2.46 -3.85
CA PHE A 43 -11.58 -2.28 -5.30
C PHE A 43 -11.19 -0.85 -5.70
N ASP A 44 -11.30 0.12 -4.80
CA ASP A 44 -11.17 1.54 -5.10
C ASP A 44 -9.79 1.92 -5.65
N ALA A 45 -8.71 1.42 -5.05
CA ALA A 45 -7.36 1.70 -5.53
C ALA A 45 -7.17 1.22 -6.99
N ALA A 46 -7.69 0.03 -7.32
CA ALA A 46 -7.56 -0.56 -8.65
C ALA A 46 -8.31 0.24 -9.72
N PHE A 47 -9.58 0.61 -9.51
CA PHE A 47 -10.32 1.35 -10.54
C PHE A 47 -9.96 2.84 -10.58
N LEU A 48 -9.67 3.48 -9.44
CA LEU A 48 -9.24 4.88 -9.42
C LEU A 48 -7.94 5.09 -10.19
N ARG A 49 -7.03 4.12 -10.16
CA ARG A 49 -5.76 4.16 -10.90
C ARG A 49 -5.94 4.34 -12.42
N THR A 50 -7.07 3.92 -12.97
CA THR A 50 -7.35 4.03 -14.40
C THR A 50 -8.05 5.34 -14.80
N VAL A 51 -8.42 6.18 -13.83
CA VAL A 51 -9.01 7.50 -14.10
C VAL A 51 -7.88 8.46 -14.49
N PRO A 52 -7.96 9.12 -15.65
CA PRO A 52 -6.90 10.05 -16.10
C PRO A 52 -6.65 11.18 -15.11
N ASP A 53 -5.39 11.54 -14.93
CA ASP A 53 -4.92 12.67 -14.13
C ASP A 53 -5.37 12.69 -12.64
N ILE A 54 -5.87 11.58 -12.12
CA ILE A 54 -6.24 11.50 -10.71
C ILE A 54 -5.01 11.38 -9.81
N HIS A 55 -5.01 12.10 -8.69
CA HIS A 55 -4.10 11.87 -7.59
C HIS A 55 -4.83 11.15 -6.44
N VAL A 56 -4.33 9.99 -6.03
CA VAL A 56 -4.93 9.21 -4.94
C VAL A 56 -3.99 9.15 -3.76
N TYR A 57 -4.45 9.64 -2.61
CA TYR A 57 -3.74 9.59 -1.33
C TYR A 57 -4.32 8.50 -0.43
N ALA A 58 -3.46 7.89 0.37
CA ALA A 58 -3.83 6.86 1.34
C ALA A 58 -3.16 7.13 2.69
N PRO A 59 -3.64 8.12 3.47
CA PRO A 59 -3.09 8.43 4.77
C PRO A 59 -3.24 7.28 5.75
N THR A 60 -2.30 7.18 6.70
CA THR A 60 -2.33 6.24 7.83
C THR A 60 -2.91 6.89 9.07
N TYR A 61 -2.60 8.18 9.30
CA TYR A 61 -2.92 8.93 10.51
C TYR A 61 -3.79 10.15 10.23
N TYR A 62 -4.47 10.68 11.26
CA TYR A 62 -5.39 11.82 11.11
C TYR A 62 -4.68 13.11 10.68
N ASP A 63 -3.47 13.34 11.16
CA ASP A 63 -2.68 14.49 10.73
C ASP A 63 -2.28 14.39 9.24
N GLU A 64 -1.95 13.20 8.74
CA GLU A 64 -1.74 12.99 7.30
C GLU A 64 -3.01 13.21 6.48
N LEU A 65 -4.16 12.77 7.01
CA LEU A 65 -5.44 13.02 6.34
C LEU A 65 -5.71 14.53 6.21
N SER A 66 -5.42 15.29 7.27
CA SER A 66 -5.55 16.75 7.26
C SER A 66 -4.61 17.39 6.25
N ASP A 67 -3.33 17.03 6.27
CA ASP A 67 -2.33 17.56 5.34
C ASP A 67 -2.65 17.20 3.88
N ASN A 68 -3.04 15.95 3.63
CA ASN A 68 -3.43 15.52 2.28
C ASN A 68 -4.66 16.28 1.77
N LEU A 69 -5.62 16.59 2.65
CA LEU A 69 -6.78 17.42 2.27
C LEU A 69 -6.34 18.85 1.93
N ASP A 70 -5.47 19.43 2.73
CA ASP A 70 -4.89 20.74 2.49
C ASP A 70 -4.13 20.79 1.14
N ASP A 71 -3.32 19.76 0.87
CA ASP A 71 -2.60 19.61 -0.40
C ASP A 71 -3.55 19.47 -1.59
N CYS A 72 -4.65 18.72 -1.44
CA CYS A 72 -5.67 18.60 -2.49
C CYS A 72 -6.39 19.93 -2.75
N ILE A 73 -6.69 20.69 -1.70
CA ILE A 73 -7.37 22.00 -1.83
C ILE A 73 -6.46 23.02 -2.53
N LYS A 74 -5.19 23.09 -2.12
CA LYS A 74 -4.20 24.05 -2.60
C LYS A 74 -3.53 23.63 -3.91
N GLY A 75 -3.50 22.33 -4.20
CA GLY A 75 -2.81 21.76 -5.35
C GLY A 75 -3.42 22.15 -6.69
N GLU A 76 -2.58 22.11 -7.72
CA GLU A 76 -2.95 22.53 -9.08
C GLU A 76 -3.67 21.44 -9.88
N ASN A 77 -3.57 20.18 -9.45
CA ASN A 77 -4.27 19.07 -10.11
C ASN A 77 -5.80 19.22 -9.97
N HIS A 78 -6.52 18.62 -10.91
CA HIS A 78 -7.98 18.78 -10.98
C HIS A 78 -8.71 17.71 -10.19
N LEU A 79 -8.27 16.45 -10.25
CA LEU A 79 -8.98 15.33 -9.64
C LEU A 79 -8.15 14.66 -8.55
N TYR A 80 -8.73 14.61 -7.36
CA TYR A 80 -8.10 14.01 -6.19
C TYR A 80 -9.02 12.99 -5.51
N ALA A 81 -8.43 11.97 -4.92
CA ALA A 81 -9.11 11.07 -3.99
C ALA A 81 -8.24 10.89 -2.74
N ILE A 82 -8.85 10.96 -1.57
CA ILE A 82 -8.22 10.63 -0.30
C ILE A 82 -8.97 9.43 0.25
N ARG A 83 -8.33 8.26 0.25
CA ARG A 83 -8.93 7.01 0.74
C ARG A 83 -8.50 6.74 2.18
N TYR A 84 -9.44 6.54 3.07
CA TYR A 84 -9.19 6.28 4.48
C TYR A 84 -10.08 5.18 5.02
N PRO A 85 -9.57 4.34 5.97
CA PRO A 85 -10.30 3.22 6.51
C PRO A 85 -11.33 3.68 7.55
N ARG A 86 -12.30 2.82 7.83
CA ARG A 86 -13.14 2.92 9.03
C ARG A 86 -12.33 2.45 10.25
N GLY A 87 -12.36 3.18 11.35
CA GLY A 87 -11.74 2.82 12.62
C GLY A 87 -10.91 3.92 13.22
N LYS A 88 -10.13 3.57 14.25
CA LYS A 88 -9.18 4.46 14.90
C LYS A 88 -7.80 4.29 14.27
N GLU A 89 -6.91 5.23 14.53
CA GLU A 89 -5.48 5.05 14.28
C GLU A 89 -4.96 3.81 15.01
N LEU A 90 -4.08 3.10 14.34
CA LEU A 90 -3.36 1.97 14.89
C LEU A 90 -1.98 2.41 15.39
N TYR A 91 -1.04 1.48 15.50
CA TYR A 91 0.31 1.76 15.96
C TYR A 91 0.98 2.89 15.16
N ARG A 92 1.63 3.82 15.87
CA ARG A 92 2.42 4.91 15.30
C ARG A 92 3.81 4.92 15.96
N PRO A 93 4.90 4.81 15.19
CA PRO A 93 6.25 4.91 15.75
C PRO A 93 6.48 6.29 16.39
N GLU A 94 7.18 6.34 17.53
CA GLU A 94 7.44 7.58 18.26
C GLU A 94 8.23 8.62 17.43
N ASN A 95 9.12 8.16 16.57
CA ASN A 95 9.94 9.00 15.69
C ASN A 95 9.28 9.33 14.35
N TYR A 96 7.99 8.99 14.17
CA TYR A 96 7.26 9.33 12.96
C TYR A 96 6.97 10.82 12.89
N THR A 97 7.49 11.46 11.86
CA THR A 97 7.25 12.88 11.57
C THR A 97 6.55 13.06 10.24
N LEU A 98 5.51 13.88 10.26
CA LEU A 98 4.79 14.31 9.09
C LEU A 98 5.67 15.22 8.22
N SER A 99 5.70 15.03 6.90
CA SER A 99 6.56 15.83 6.01
C SER A 99 5.93 16.20 4.67
N GLY A 100 4.63 15.92 4.44
CA GLY A 100 3.94 16.25 3.18
C GLY A 100 4.51 15.58 1.93
N LYS A 101 5.33 14.55 2.06
CA LYS A 101 5.96 13.86 0.91
C LYS A 101 5.02 12.82 0.30
N PRO A 102 5.15 12.52 -1.02
CA PRO A 102 4.38 11.47 -1.67
C PRO A 102 4.70 10.07 -1.15
N PHE A 103 5.89 9.85 -0.58
CA PHE A 103 6.30 8.61 0.08
C PHE A 103 7.35 8.86 1.16
N TYR A 104 7.52 7.88 2.05
CA TYR A 104 8.49 7.89 3.15
C TYR A 104 9.29 6.61 3.16
N VAL A 105 10.54 6.69 3.64
CA VAL A 105 11.42 5.54 3.82
C VAL A 105 11.87 5.47 5.27
N PHE A 106 11.69 4.32 5.89
CA PHE A 106 12.10 4.02 7.25
C PHE A 106 13.08 2.85 7.26
N GLY A 107 14.02 2.84 8.20
CA GLY A 107 15.07 1.84 8.29
C GLY A 107 16.30 2.17 7.43
N THR A 108 17.27 1.27 7.40
CA THR A 108 18.60 1.46 6.81
C THR A 108 18.72 0.90 5.39
N GLU A 109 19.68 1.40 4.61
CA GLU A 109 19.88 0.94 3.22
C GLU A 109 20.43 -0.50 3.12
N ASP A 110 21.04 -1.02 4.18
CA ASP A 110 21.60 -2.36 4.27
C ASP A 110 20.58 -3.42 4.72
N ALA A 111 19.29 -3.06 4.73
CA ALA A 111 18.22 -3.99 5.07
C ALA A 111 18.15 -5.17 4.09
N SER A 112 17.95 -6.37 4.62
CA SER A 112 17.77 -7.61 3.84
C SER A 112 16.40 -7.71 3.18
N VAL A 113 15.42 -6.99 3.71
CA VAL A 113 14.05 -6.95 3.18
C VAL A 113 13.49 -5.53 3.25
N THR A 114 12.69 -5.17 2.25
CA THR A 114 11.87 -3.95 2.25
C THR A 114 10.40 -4.30 2.17
N LEU A 115 9.60 -3.81 3.13
CA LEU A 115 8.14 -3.83 3.08
C LEU A 115 7.67 -2.57 2.38
N VAL A 116 6.90 -2.70 1.31
CA VAL A 116 6.25 -1.58 0.64
C VAL A 116 4.77 -1.63 0.98
N THR A 117 4.19 -0.48 1.35
CA THR A 117 2.79 -0.45 1.76
C THR A 117 2.20 0.95 1.75
N TYR A 118 0.90 1.07 2.07
CA TYR A 118 0.19 2.34 2.22
C TYR A 118 -0.99 2.23 3.19
N GLY A 119 -1.53 3.38 3.58
CA GLY A 119 -2.66 3.46 4.48
C GLY A 119 -2.39 2.76 5.81
N ARG A 120 -3.41 2.16 6.43
CA ARG A 120 -3.24 1.51 7.74
C ARG A 120 -2.30 0.30 7.75
N MET A 121 -1.98 -0.29 6.59
CA MET A 121 -0.99 -1.35 6.49
C MET A 121 0.39 -0.90 6.98
N PHE A 122 0.68 0.41 6.93
CA PHE A 122 1.92 0.95 7.46
C PHE A 122 2.08 0.71 8.97
N SER A 123 1.01 0.84 9.75
CA SER A 123 1.07 0.53 11.20
C SER A 123 1.47 -0.92 11.45
N PHE A 124 0.88 -1.88 10.71
CA PHE A 124 1.26 -3.29 10.82
C PHE A 124 2.70 -3.55 10.35
N ALA A 125 3.15 -2.87 9.29
CA ALA A 125 4.51 -2.98 8.80
C ALA A 125 5.54 -2.46 9.83
N CYS A 126 5.23 -1.41 10.58
CA CYS A 126 6.08 -0.91 11.66
C CYS A 126 6.22 -1.94 12.78
N GLU A 127 5.11 -2.49 13.28
CA GLU A 127 5.13 -3.53 14.33
C GLU A 127 5.84 -4.81 13.85
N ALA A 128 5.64 -5.19 12.58
CA ALA A 128 6.34 -6.33 11.98
C ALA A 128 7.86 -6.08 11.89
N ALA A 129 8.27 -4.88 11.46
CA ALA A 129 9.68 -4.51 11.40
C ALA A 129 10.35 -4.52 12.77
N GLU A 130 9.68 -4.02 13.82
CA GLU A 130 10.18 -4.09 15.19
C GLU A 130 10.32 -5.54 15.71
N THR A 131 9.40 -6.42 15.30
CA THR A 131 9.47 -7.85 15.63
C THR A 131 10.66 -8.52 14.95
N LEU A 132 10.83 -8.27 13.65
CA LEU A 132 11.96 -8.79 12.87
C LEU A 132 13.31 -8.26 13.35
N GLU A 133 13.38 -7.00 13.78
CA GLU A 133 14.60 -6.42 14.34
C GLU A 133 15.04 -7.10 15.63
N LYS A 134 14.11 -7.49 16.51
CA LYS A 134 14.39 -8.29 17.72
C LYS A 134 14.96 -9.68 17.39
N GLU A 135 14.65 -10.18 16.20
CA GLU A 135 15.19 -11.45 15.66
C GLU A 135 16.51 -11.25 14.89
N GLY A 136 17.02 -10.02 14.79
CA GLY A 136 18.25 -9.67 14.09
C GLY A 136 18.07 -9.49 12.57
N ILE A 137 16.83 -9.42 12.07
CA ILE A 137 16.50 -9.20 10.66
C ILE A 137 16.29 -7.70 10.43
N LYS A 138 17.20 -7.07 9.68
CA LYS A 138 17.06 -5.66 9.31
C LYS A 138 15.97 -5.51 8.26
N CYS A 139 14.93 -4.77 8.63
CA CYS A 139 13.79 -4.48 7.78
C CYS A 139 13.72 -2.99 7.44
N ARG A 140 13.43 -2.68 6.18
CA ARG A 140 13.16 -1.33 5.69
C ARG A 140 11.70 -1.22 5.29
N ILE A 141 11.08 -0.04 5.44
CA ILE A 141 9.70 0.20 5.04
C ILE A 141 9.67 1.37 4.04
N VAL A 142 9.00 1.18 2.93
CA VAL A 142 8.59 2.25 2.00
C VAL A 142 7.09 2.43 2.11
N LYS A 143 6.68 3.54 2.71
CA LYS A 143 5.29 3.93 2.85
C LYS A 143 4.90 4.86 1.72
N LEU A 144 3.92 4.48 0.91
CA LEU A 144 3.33 5.37 -0.08
C LEU A 144 2.22 6.21 0.58
N ASN A 145 2.34 7.53 0.58
CA ASN A 145 1.27 8.44 0.97
C ASN A 145 0.37 8.76 -0.22
N ARG A 146 0.97 9.08 -1.38
CA ARG A 146 0.28 9.12 -2.66
C ARG A 146 0.50 7.81 -3.40
N ILE A 147 -0.58 7.09 -3.66
CA ILE A 147 -0.56 5.79 -4.32
C ILE A 147 -0.82 5.87 -5.83
N VAL A 148 -1.39 6.98 -6.32
CA VAL A 148 -1.58 7.26 -7.75
C VAL A 148 -1.30 8.74 -8.00
N PRO A 149 -0.42 9.08 -8.95
CA PRO A 149 0.61 8.20 -9.50
C PRO A 149 1.67 7.86 -8.45
N ILE A 150 2.23 6.66 -8.55
CA ILE A 150 3.36 6.26 -7.71
C ILE A 150 4.56 7.16 -8.04
N ASP A 151 5.20 7.71 -7.01
CA ASP A 151 6.44 8.49 -7.21
C ASP A 151 7.57 7.55 -7.68
N PRO A 152 8.21 7.80 -8.84
CA PRO A 152 9.31 6.97 -9.32
C PRO A 152 10.45 6.77 -8.33
N LYS A 153 10.71 7.76 -7.47
CA LYS A 153 11.72 7.68 -6.42
C LYS A 153 11.39 6.65 -5.32
N ALA A 154 10.11 6.36 -5.10
CA ALA A 154 9.71 5.28 -4.19
C ALA A 154 10.15 3.91 -4.71
N VAL A 155 10.07 3.71 -6.04
CA VAL A 155 10.57 2.49 -6.70
C VAL A 155 12.09 2.45 -6.68
N GLU A 156 12.76 3.57 -6.95
CA GLU A 156 14.23 3.67 -6.89
C GLU A 156 14.77 3.33 -5.50
N ALA A 157 14.05 3.71 -4.45
CA ALA A 157 14.44 3.45 -3.06
C ALA A 157 14.59 1.96 -2.73
N VAL A 158 13.97 1.06 -3.48
CA VAL A 158 14.02 -0.39 -3.21
C VAL A 158 14.94 -1.17 -4.16
N LEU A 159 15.49 -0.54 -5.21
CA LEU A 159 16.25 -1.26 -6.26
C LEU A 159 17.47 -2.02 -5.74
N LYS A 160 18.09 -1.56 -4.66
CA LYS A 160 19.27 -2.20 -4.06
C LYS A 160 18.90 -3.35 -3.11
N CYS A 161 17.68 -3.39 -2.61
CA CYS A 161 17.24 -4.40 -1.65
C CYS A 161 17.10 -5.78 -2.30
N PRO A 162 17.60 -6.87 -1.69
CA PRO A 162 17.50 -8.21 -2.27
C PRO A 162 16.07 -8.75 -2.29
N THR A 163 15.24 -8.33 -1.34
CA THR A 163 13.87 -8.83 -1.18
C THR A 163 12.91 -7.68 -0.93
N VAL A 164 11.88 -7.57 -1.75
CA VAL A 164 10.84 -6.53 -1.66
C VAL A 164 9.48 -7.22 -1.56
N LEU A 165 8.76 -6.98 -0.48
CA LEU A 165 7.41 -7.48 -0.25
C LEU A 165 6.43 -6.32 -0.23
N PHE A 166 5.42 -6.35 -1.09
CA PHE A 166 4.39 -5.32 -1.13
C PHE A 166 3.12 -5.83 -0.45
N PHE A 167 2.65 -5.10 0.56
CA PHE A 167 1.41 -5.40 1.28
C PHE A 167 0.36 -4.34 1.00
N GLU A 168 -0.79 -4.75 0.45
CA GLU A 168 -1.91 -3.84 0.21
C GLU A 168 -3.26 -4.42 0.65
N GLU A 169 -4.06 -3.58 1.27
CA GLU A 169 -5.44 -3.85 1.63
C GLU A 169 -6.36 -3.48 0.46
N GLY A 170 -6.14 -4.14 -0.66
CA GLY A 170 -6.82 -3.97 -1.93
C GLY A 170 -6.77 -5.26 -2.74
N VAL A 171 -7.56 -5.34 -3.80
CA VAL A 171 -7.48 -6.46 -4.73
C VAL A 171 -6.15 -6.46 -5.46
N ARG A 172 -5.57 -7.67 -5.64
CA ARG A 172 -4.31 -7.84 -6.34
C ARG A 172 -4.39 -7.37 -7.79
N GLN A 173 -5.44 -7.84 -8.50
CA GLN A 173 -5.61 -7.56 -9.93
C GLN A 173 -5.86 -6.07 -10.18
N GLY A 174 -4.96 -5.45 -10.92
CA GLY A 174 -4.97 -4.02 -11.19
C GLY A 174 -4.64 -3.16 -9.97
N GLY A 175 -4.18 -3.75 -8.86
CA GLY A 175 -3.80 -3.04 -7.64
C GLY A 175 -2.51 -2.23 -7.76
N ILE A 176 -2.18 -1.52 -6.70
CA ILE A 176 -0.99 -0.66 -6.63
C ILE A 176 0.29 -1.50 -6.62
N ALA A 177 0.25 -2.66 -5.97
CA ALA A 177 1.38 -3.59 -5.93
C ALA A 177 1.75 -4.13 -7.32
N GLU A 178 0.77 -4.41 -8.19
CA GLU A 178 1.06 -4.84 -9.56
C GLU A 178 1.71 -3.72 -10.38
N GLU A 179 1.23 -2.47 -10.23
CA GLU A 179 1.87 -1.33 -10.89
C GLU A 179 3.30 -1.11 -10.39
N PHE A 180 3.51 -1.17 -9.07
CA PHE A 180 4.85 -1.06 -8.49
C PHE A 180 5.77 -2.14 -9.05
N GLY A 181 5.28 -3.37 -9.18
CA GLY A 181 6.01 -4.49 -9.80
C GLY A 181 6.35 -4.24 -11.27
N ALA A 182 5.43 -3.69 -12.06
CA ALA A 182 5.70 -3.30 -13.44
C ALA A 182 6.78 -2.20 -13.51
N MET A 183 6.70 -1.18 -12.65
CA MET A 183 7.72 -0.13 -12.57
C MET A 183 9.10 -0.67 -12.13
N LEU A 184 9.17 -1.73 -11.32
CA LEU A 184 10.41 -2.44 -10.99
C LEU A 184 11.00 -3.16 -12.22
N LEU A 185 10.15 -3.82 -13.01
CA LEU A 185 10.58 -4.49 -14.26
C LEU A 185 11.15 -3.51 -15.27
N ASP A 186 10.53 -2.33 -15.43
CA ASP A 186 11.04 -1.25 -16.31
C ASP A 186 12.44 -0.77 -15.89
N ARG A 187 12.80 -0.94 -14.61
CA ARG A 187 14.13 -0.62 -14.05
C ARG A 187 15.08 -1.81 -13.99
N ASN A 188 14.76 -2.89 -14.70
CA ASN A 188 15.55 -4.12 -14.72
C ASN A 188 15.78 -4.75 -13.34
N PHE A 189 14.87 -4.59 -12.41
CA PHE A 189 14.91 -5.28 -11.13
C PHE A 189 14.81 -6.80 -11.36
N ARG A 190 15.79 -7.56 -10.88
CA ARG A 190 15.89 -9.02 -11.08
C ARG A 190 15.96 -9.77 -9.76
N ARG A 191 15.67 -9.10 -8.66
CA ARG A 191 15.67 -9.67 -7.31
C ARG A 191 14.27 -10.16 -6.95
N HIS A 192 14.07 -10.57 -5.70
CA HIS A 192 12.79 -11.09 -5.26
C HIS A 192 11.77 -9.96 -5.04
N TYR A 193 10.63 -10.05 -5.73
CA TYR A 193 9.45 -9.22 -5.52
C TYR A 193 8.23 -10.09 -5.30
N GLU A 194 7.48 -9.83 -4.23
CA GLU A 194 6.28 -10.58 -3.89
C GLU A 194 5.15 -9.65 -3.49
N VAL A 195 3.92 -9.99 -3.88
CA VAL A 195 2.71 -9.22 -3.62
C VAL A 195 1.82 -9.97 -2.64
N HIS A 196 1.50 -9.32 -1.53
CA HIS A 196 0.52 -9.75 -0.54
C HIS A 196 -0.68 -8.79 -0.61
N ALA A 197 -1.77 -9.27 -1.17
CA ALA A 197 -2.97 -8.50 -1.45
C ALA A 197 -4.21 -9.41 -1.35
N ILE A 198 -5.38 -8.85 -1.54
CA ILE A 198 -6.62 -9.62 -1.55
C ILE A 198 -6.76 -10.28 -2.91
N GLU A 199 -6.73 -11.62 -2.92
CA GLU A 199 -6.92 -12.42 -4.13
C GLU A 199 -8.35 -12.28 -4.67
N ASN A 200 -8.55 -12.72 -5.93
CA ASN A 200 -9.83 -12.60 -6.62
C ASN A 200 -10.95 -13.37 -5.87
N GLY A 201 -11.79 -12.61 -5.18
CA GLY A 201 -12.89 -13.18 -4.41
C GLY A 201 -13.56 -12.15 -3.50
N PHE A 202 -14.70 -12.57 -2.93
CA PHE A 202 -15.43 -11.75 -1.97
C PHE A 202 -15.05 -12.11 -0.54
N ILE A 203 -14.68 -11.09 0.24
CA ILE A 203 -14.36 -11.24 1.66
C ILE A 203 -15.66 -11.43 2.46
N LYS A 204 -15.78 -12.57 3.15
CA LYS A 204 -16.92 -12.86 3.98
C LYS A 204 -16.97 -11.96 5.22
N HIS A 205 -18.18 -11.83 5.79
CA HIS A 205 -18.43 -11.14 7.05
C HIS A 205 -17.57 -11.72 8.18
N ALA A 206 -16.76 -10.88 8.83
CA ALA A 206 -16.01 -11.18 10.04
C ALA A 206 -15.43 -9.88 10.63
N PRO A 207 -15.03 -9.83 11.90
CA PRO A 207 -14.29 -8.70 12.45
C PRO A 207 -13.02 -8.38 11.63
N MET A 208 -12.72 -7.11 11.46
CA MET A 208 -11.65 -6.62 10.57
C MET A 208 -10.29 -7.29 10.86
N PHE A 209 -9.84 -7.31 12.10
CA PHE A 209 -8.56 -7.94 12.47
C PHE A 209 -8.50 -9.44 12.15
N ARG A 210 -9.62 -10.15 12.40
CA ARG A 210 -9.72 -11.58 12.04
C ARG A 210 -9.66 -11.79 10.53
N THR A 211 -10.21 -10.88 9.78
CA THR A 211 -10.16 -10.93 8.32
C THR A 211 -8.75 -10.69 7.82
N LEU A 212 -8.06 -9.64 8.31
CA LEU A 212 -6.68 -9.34 7.95
C LEU A 212 -5.74 -10.48 8.32
N HIS A 213 -5.90 -11.08 9.51
CA HIS A 213 -5.15 -12.27 9.92
C HIS A 213 -5.30 -13.44 8.93
N LYS A 214 -6.54 -13.75 8.54
CA LYS A 214 -6.80 -14.82 7.54
C LYS A 214 -6.22 -14.55 6.17
N LEU A 215 -6.06 -13.27 5.82
CA LEU A 215 -5.47 -12.84 4.55
C LEU A 215 -3.95 -12.72 4.62
N GLY A 216 -3.35 -12.92 5.80
CA GLY A 216 -1.91 -12.69 6.01
C GLY A 216 -1.49 -11.22 5.88
N LEU A 217 -2.43 -10.30 6.13
CA LEU A 217 -2.24 -8.86 6.02
C LEU A 217 -2.14 -8.16 7.40
N ASP A 218 -1.90 -8.92 8.46
CA ASP A 218 -1.60 -8.43 9.80
C ASP A 218 -0.10 -8.54 10.12
N VAL A 219 0.27 -8.19 11.34
CA VAL A 219 1.68 -8.23 11.81
C VAL A 219 2.28 -9.64 11.67
N GLU A 220 1.56 -10.66 12.13
CA GLU A 220 2.02 -12.04 12.07
C GLU A 220 2.19 -12.52 10.62
N GLY A 221 1.23 -12.19 9.76
CA GLY A 221 1.29 -12.50 8.34
C GLY A 221 2.50 -11.85 7.64
N MET A 222 2.79 -10.57 7.97
CA MET A 222 3.96 -9.86 7.44
C MET A 222 5.28 -10.49 7.90
N VAL A 223 5.41 -10.84 9.19
CA VAL A 223 6.60 -11.50 9.74
C VAL A 223 6.82 -12.86 9.07
N ASN A 224 5.77 -13.67 8.97
CA ASN A 224 5.83 -14.99 8.34
C ASN A 224 6.20 -14.92 6.84
N ALA A 225 5.68 -13.92 6.13
CA ALA A 225 6.03 -13.68 4.74
C ALA A 225 7.52 -13.33 4.57
N VAL A 226 8.07 -12.48 5.46
CA VAL A 226 9.49 -12.14 5.45
C VAL A 226 10.36 -13.39 5.70
N HIS A 227 10.04 -14.19 6.71
CA HIS A 227 10.78 -15.43 6.98
C HIS A 227 10.78 -16.37 5.78
N THR A 228 9.63 -16.55 5.13
CA THR A 228 9.49 -17.38 3.94
C THR A 228 10.32 -16.84 2.77
N ALA A 229 10.24 -15.54 2.51
CA ALA A 229 10.96 -14.91 1.40
C ALA A 229 12.50 -14.97 1.58
N LEU A 230 13.00 -14.78 2.81
CA LEU A 230 14.44 -14.90 3.11
C LEU A 230 14.95 -16.33 2.96
N GLN A 231 14.20 -17.35 3.39
CA GLN A 231 14.55 -18.76 3.16
C GLN A 231 14.61 -19.14 1.67
N ILE A 232 13.73 -18.55 0.84
CA ILE A 232 13.75 -18.74 -0.61
C ILE A 232 14.99 -18.10 -1.22
N ALA A 233 15.38 -16.90 -0.76
CA ALA A 233 16.59 -16.21 -1.23
C ALA A 233 17.85 -17.01 -0.92
N GLU A 234 18.04 -17.49 0.31
CA GLU A 234 19.18 -18.32 0.71
C GLU A 234 19.31 -19.61 -0.11
N LYS A 235 18.20 -20.28 -0.42
CA LYS A 235 18.17 -21.49 -1.25
C LYS A 235 18.58 -21.21 -2.70
N LYS A 236 18.29 -20.03 -3.23
CA LYS A 236 18.69 -19.64 -4.59
C LYS A 236 20.20 -19.33 -4.65
N ASP A 237 20.72 -18.60 -3.67
CA ASP A 237 22.14 -18.27 -3.58
C ASP A 237 23.00 -19.53 -3.33
N GLY A 238 22.55 -20.45 -2.47
CA GLY A 238 23.23 -21.74 -2.24
C GLY A 238 23.27 -22.69 -3.45
N LYS A 239 22.33 -22.55 -4.40
CA LYS A 239 22.36 -23.31 -5.66
C LYS A 239 23.23 -22.68 -6.75
N ALA A 240 23.53 -21.38 -6.65
CA ALA A 240 24.41 -20.68 -7.60
C ALA A 240 25.91 -20.98 -7.37
N VAL A 241 26.27 -21.58 -6.24
CA VAL A 241 27.68 -21.90 -5.87
C VAL A 241 28.05 -23.35 -6.23
N SER A 242 27.13 -24.17 -6.77
CA SER A 242 27.37 -25.61 -7.07
C SER A 242 27.27 -25.95 -8.55
N ILE A 243 27.80 -25.08 -9.45
CA ILE A 243 28.03 -25.40 -10.87
C ILE A 243 29.49 -25.07 -11.24
#